data_32268e49ae51c4fbd565c0a1c5171280
#
_entry.id   32268e49ae51c4fbd565c0a1c5171280
#
_cell.length_a   1.000
_cell.length_b   1.000
_cell.length_c   1.000
_cell.angle_alpha   90.00
_cell.angle_beta   90.00
_cell.angle_gamma   90.00
#
_symmetry.space_group_name_H-M   'P 1'
#
loop_
_entity.id
_entity.type
_entity.pdbx_description
1 polymer ?
#
loop_
_entity_poly.entity_id
_entity_poly.type
_entity_poly.pdbx_seq_one_letter_code
_entity_poly.pdbx_strand_id
1 'polypeptide(L)'
;MKIMNNMPEVKIGIVAVSRDCFPESLSVNRRKALVDAYTKKYDAKDIYECPVCIVESEIHMVQALEDIKKAGCNALCVYLGNFGPEISETLLAKHFEGPKMFIAAAEETQDNLCQGRGDAYCGMLNASYNLQLRNVKAYIPEYPVGDAEDCADCLLYTSDAADEA
;
A
#
# COMPACT_ATOMS: atom_id res chain seq x y z
N MET A 1 -37.77 -6.32 10.67
CA MET A 1 -37.31 -5.03 10.15
C MET A 1 -35.78 -5.12 10.01
N LYS A 2 -35.25 -5.29 8.79
CA LYS A 2 -33.78 -5.30 8.59
C LYS A 2 -33.29 -3.87 8.78
N ILE A 3 -32.53 -3.63 9.82
CA ILE A 3 -31.80 -2.37 9.96
C ILE A 3 -30.81 -2.34 8.80
N MET A 4 -31.03 -1.45 7.85
CA MET A 4 -30.07 -1.23 6.78
C MET A 4 -28.86 -0.54 7.43
N ASN A 5 -27.75 -1.26 7.45
CA ASN A 5 -26.49 -0.73 7.92
C ASN A 5 -25.92 0.14 6.78
N ASN A 6 -25.93 1.47 6.96
CA ASN A 6 -25.42 2.41 5.95
C ASN A 6 -23.88 2.53 5.97
N MET A 7 -23.20 1.63 6.67
CA MET A 7 -21.74 1.58 6.65
C MET A 7 -21.30 0.89 5.36
N PRO A 8 -20.49 1.55 4.52
CA PRO A 8 -19.94 0.91 3.34
C PRO A 8 -19.02 -0.25 3.74
N GLU A 9 -19.12 -1.37 3.03
CA GLU A 9 -18.17 -2.46 3.16
C GLU A 9 -16.92 -2.08 2.37
N VAL A 10 -15.78 -1.88 3.06
CA VAL A 10 -14.49 -1.56 2.46
C VAL A 10 -13.62 -2.80 2.43
N LYS A 11 -13.06 -3.10 1.26
CA LYS A 11 -12.04 -4.14 1.09
C LYS A 11 -10.80 -3.53 0.44
N ILE A 12 -9.71 -3.49 1.21
CA ILE A 12 -8.46 -2.83 0.82
C ILE A 12 -7.55 -3.84 0.12
N GLY A 13 -7.16 -3.56 -1.12
CA GLY A 13 -6.08 -4.29 -1.79
C GLY A 13 -4.72 -3.75 -1.38
N ILE A 14 -3.88 -4.59 -0.77
CA ILE A 14 -2.51 -4.23 -0.37
C ILE A 14 -1.56 -4.64 -1.48
N VAL A 15 -0.95 -3.67 -2.16
CA VAL A 15 0.00 -3.90 -3.26
C VAL A 15 1.38 -3.45 -2.83
N ALA A 16 2.32 -4.40 -2.74
CA ALA A 16 3.72 -4.08 -2.47
C ALA A 16 4.43 -3.60 -3.73
N VAL A 17 5.37 -2.68 -3.55
CA VAL A 17 6.21 -2.16 -4.61
C VAL A 17 7.69 -2.32 -4.26
N SER A 18 8.55 -2.49 -5.26
CA SER A 18 9.99 -2.68 -5.07
C SER A 18 10.75 -2.03 -6.22
N ARG A 19 11.80 -1.30 -5.90
CA ARG A 19 12.77 -0.88 -6.90
C ARG A 19 13.73 -2.03 -7.21
N ASP A 20 14.14 -2.17 -8.47
CA ASP A 20 14.96 -3.29 -8.96
C ASP A 20 16.33 -3.43 -8.27
N CYS A 21 16.90 -2.32 -7.77
CA CYS A 21 18.17 -2.33 -7.04
C CYS A 21 18.04 -2.79 -5.56
N PHE A 22 16.81 -3.06 -5.08
CA PHE A 22 16.54 -3.61 -3.76
C PHE A 22 15.99 -5.04 -3.87
N PRO A 23 16.16 -5.90 -2.85
CA PRO A 23 15.55 -7.21 -2.86
C PRO A 23 14.01 -7.12 -2.88
N GLU A 24 13.37 -7.68 -3.91
CA GLU A 24 11.91 -7.80 -3.96
C GLU A 24 11.36 -8.52 -2.73
N SER A 25 12.06 -9.56 -2.28
CA SER A 25 11.69 -10.34 -1.09
C SER A 25 11.56 -9.51 0.17
N LEU A 26 12.32 -8.42 0.31
CA LEU A 26 12.21 -7.49 1.43
C LEU A 26 10.83 -6.83 1.45
N SER A 27 10.38 -6.33 0.29
CA SER A 27 9.07 -5.68 0.17
C SER A 27 7.92 -6.67 0.37
N VAL A 28 8.03 -7.86 -0.21
CA VAL A 28 7.03 -8.94 -0.06
C VAL A 28 6.92 -9.39 1.40
N ASN A 29 8.03 -9.59 2.10
CA ASN A 29 8.02 -10.00 3.50
C ASN A 29 7.44 -8.92 4.42
N ARG A 30 7.77 -7.65 4.17
CA ARG A 30 7.22 -6.51 4.92
C ARG A 30 5.71 -6.36 4.68
N ARG A 31 5.22 -6.55 3.44
CA ARG A 31 3.79 -6.60 3.14
C ARG A 31 3.10 -7.72 3.92
N LYS A 32 3.68 -8.91 3.94
CA LYS A 32 3.14 -10.03 4.69
C LYS A 32 3.05 -9.70 6.18
N ALA A 33 4.09 -9.11 6.75
CA ALA A 33 4.09 -8.68 8.15
C ALA A 33 2.98 -7.65 8.44
N LEU A 34 2.76 -6.68 7.54
CA LEU A 34 1.65 -5.73 7.61
C LEU A 34 0.28 -6.44 7.64
N VAL A 35 0.06 -7.37 6.71
CA VAL A 35 -1.20 -8.13 6.62
C VAL A 35 -1.40 -8.98 7.88
N ASP A 36 -0.35 -9.64 8.36
CA ASP A 36 -0.39 -10.43 9.61
C ASP A 36 -0.68 -9.54 10.84
N ALA A 37 -0.12 -8.33 10.90
CA ALA A 37 -0.39 -7.37 11.97
C ALA A 37 -1.85 -6.89 11.92
N TYR A 38 -2.35 -6.55 10.74
CA TYR A 38 -3.75 -6.13 10.56
C TYR A 38 -4.73 -7.23 11.00
N THR A 39 -4.54 -8.45 10.53
CA THR A 39 -5.47 -9.57 10.79
C THR A 39 -5.47 -10.06 12.25
N LYS A 40 -4.45 -9.69 13.03
CA LYS A 40 -4.47 -9.92 14.50
C LYS A 40 -5.39 -8.95 15.24
N LYS A 41 -5.60 -7.75 14.69
CA LYS A 41 -6.38 -6.67 15.35
C LYS A 41 -7.77 -6.52 14.74
N TYR A 42 -7.92 -6.79 13.43
CA TYR A 42 -9.10 -6.48 12.63
C TYR A 42 -9.58 -7.68 11.81
N ASP A 43 -10.72 -7.55 11.11
CA ASP A 43 -11.28 -8.63 10.31
C ASP A 43 -10.46 -8.85 9.02
N ALA A 44 -10.04 -10.09 8.82
CA ALA A 44 -9.26 -10.48 7.62
C ALA A 44 -10.03 -10.30 6.30
N LYS A 45 -11.38 -10.21 6.34
CA LYS A 45 -12.19 -9.98 5.13
C LYS A 45 -12.03 -8.57 4.56
N ASP A 46 -11.61 -7.61 5.40
CA ASP A 46 -11.51 -6.19 5.02
C ASP A 46 -10.24 -5.88 4.22
N ILE A 47 -9.29 -6.81 4.17
CA ILE A 47 -8.07 -6.66 3.38
C ILE A 47 -7.83 -7.82 2.43
N TYR A 48 -7.07 -7.54 1.38
CA TYR A 48 -6.60 -8.52 0.41
C TYR A 48 -5.12 -8.29 0.12
N GLU A 49 -4.31 -9.29 0.38
CA GLU A 49 -2.89 -9.28 0.03
C GLU A 49 -2.75 -9.60 -1.46
N CYS A 50 -2.42 -8.60 -2.29
CA CYS A 50 -2.13 -8.82 -3.69
C CYS A 50 -0.84 -9.64 -3.83
N PRO A 51 -0.84 -10.77 -4.52
CA PRO A 51 0.37 -11.60 -4.68
C PRO A 51 1.42 -10.93 -5.57
N VAL A 52 1.01 -9.98 -6.42
CA VAL A 52 1.92 -9.27 -7.31
C VAL A 52 2.67 -8.20 -6.53
N CYS A 53 4.00 -8.21 -6.63
CA CYS A 53 4.86 -7.10 -6.26
C CYS A 53 5.23 -6.32 -7.52
N ILE A 54 5.07 -4.99 -7.49
CA ILE A 54 5.43 -4.16 -8.64
C ILE A 54 6.92 -3.83 -8.56
N VAL A 55 7.69 -4.43 -9.46
CA VAL A 55 9.14 -4.19 -9.58
C VAL A 55 9.42 -3.51 -10.91
N GLU A 56 9.70 -2.19 -10.90
CA GLU A 56 10.11 -1.37 -12.07
C GLU A 56 9.34 -1.66 -13.39
N SER A 57 8.06 -2.09 -13.29
CA SER A 57 7.35 -2.59 -14.46
C SER A 57 5.88 -2.18 -14.47
N GLU A 58 5.47 -1.54 -15.56
CA GLU A 58 4.06 -1.28 -15.85
C GLU A 58 3.28 -2.57 -16.13
N ILE A 59 3.95 -3.64 -16.56
CA ILE A 59 3.32 -4.96 -16.73
C ILE A 59 2.89 -5.50 -15.37
N HIS A 60 3.77 -5.42 -14.35
CA HIS A 60 3.41 -5.80 -12.98
C HIS A 60 2.31 -4.91 -12.42
N MET A 61 2.31 -3.62 -12.76
CA MET A 61 1.25 -2.69 -12.37
C MET A 61 -0.11 -3.11 -12.94
N VAL A 62 -0.18 -3.47 -14.23
CA VAL A 62 -1.42 -3.96 -14.86
C VAL A 62 -1.89 -5.25 -14.20
N GLN A 63 -0.97 -6.21 -13.95
CA GLN A 63 -1.29 -7.46 -13.28
C GLN A 63 -1.83 -7.25 -11.86
N ALA A 64 -1.21 -6.36 -11.08
CA ALA A 64 -1.68 -6.01 -9.75
C ALA A 64 -3.07 -5.36 -9.79
N LEU A 65 -3.29 -4.42 -10.73
CA LEU A 65 -4.58 -3.76 -10.91
C LEU A 65 -5.71 -4.75 -11.26
N GLU A 66 -5.44 -5.68 -12.16
CA GLU A 66 -6.39 -6.74 -12.53
C GLU A 66 -6.69 -7.67 -11.36
N ASP A 67 -5.65 -8.06 -10.60
CA ASP A 67 -5.78 -8.95 -9.47
C ASP A 67 -6.64 -8.36 -8.35
N ILE A 68 -6.35 -7.13 -7.92
CA ILE A 68 -7.14 -6.46 -6.87
C ILE A 68 -8.58 -6.18 -7.30
N LYS A 69 -8.81 -5.85 -8.58
CA LYS A 69 -10.16 -5.72 -9.15
C LYS A 69 -10.92 -7.05 -9.13
N LYS A 70 -10.26 -8.14 -9.54
CA LYS A 70 -10.84 -9.48 -9.51
C LYS A 70 -11.16 -9.95 -8.08
N ALA A 71 -10.34 -9.55 -7.11
CA ALA A 71 -10.57 -9.80 -5.69
C ALA A 71 -11.72 -8.98 -5.09
N GLY A 72 -12.29 -8.03 -5.85
CA GLY A 72 -13.36 -7.15 -5.41
C GLY A 72 -12.93 -6.06 -4.44
N CYS A 73 -11.66 -5.64 -4.50
CA CYS A 73 -11.18 -4.53 -3.69
C CYS A 73 -11.75 -3.21 -4.20
N ASN A 74 -12.24 -2.39 -3.29
CA ASN A 74 -12.80 -1.06 -3.55
C ASN A 74 -11.97 0.08 -2.91
N ALA A 75 -10.89 -0.27 -2.21
CA ALA A 75 -9.85 0.64 -1.75
C ALA A 75 -8.46 0.06 -2.04
N LEU A 76 -7.47 0.92 -2.20
CA LEU A 76 -6.09 0.56 -2.53
C LEU A 76 -5.12 1.08 -1.48
N CYS A 77 -4.24 0.21 -1.01
CA CYS A 77 -3.03 0.61 -0.31
C CYS A 77 -1.81 0.26 -1.15
N VAL A 78 -1.06 1.26 -1.57
CA VAL A 78 0.28 1.10 -2.15
C VAL A 78 1.28 1.09 -1.01
N TYR A 79 1.93 -0.05 -0.82
CA TYR A 79 2.85 -0.28 0.29
C TYR A 79 4.29 -0.31 -0.19
N LEU A 80 5.06 0.70 0.21
CA LEU A 80 6.47 0.78 -0.09
C LEU A 80 7.25 -0.06 0.94
N GLY A 81 7.46 -1.32 0.64
CA GLY A 81 8.31 -2.19 1.45
C GLY A 81 9.80 -1.89 1.28
N ASN A 82 10.17 -1.25 0.16
CA ASN A 82 11.44 -0.58 -0.09
C ASN A 82 11.18 0.69 -0.91
N PHE A 83 12.18 1.27 -1.58
CA PHE A 83 12.09 2.55 -2.27
C PHE A 83 10.89 2.68 -3.23
N GLY A 84 10.54 1.63 -3.96
CA GLY A 84 9.45 1.62 -4.95
C GLY A 84 9.79 2.29 -6.29
N PRO A 85 9.08 1.88 -7.36
CA PRO A 85 9.20 2.46 -8.71
C PRO A 85 8.15 3.55 -8.91
N GLU A 86 8.54 4.81 -8.84
CA GLU A 86 7.66 5.98 -8.85
C GLU A 86 6.70 6.06 -10.04
N ILE A 87 7.07 5.49 -11.18
CA ILE A 87 6.21 5.48 -12.37
C ILE A 87 5.08 4.48 -12.18
N SER A 88 5.42 3.21 -11.96
CA SER A 88 4.44 2.12 -11.94
C SER A 88 3.49 2.21 -10.74
N GLU A 89 4.00 2.58 -9.54
CA GLU A 89 3.18 2.72 -8.34
C GLU A 89 2.19 3.88 -8.43
N THR A 90 2.60 5.02 -9.01
CA THR A 90 1.70 6.16 -9.17
C THR A 90 0.74 5.99 -10.34
N LEU A 91 1.09 5.22 -11.36
CA LEU A 91 0.17 4.80 -12.43
C LEU A 91 -0.86 3.80 -11.89
N LEU A 92 -0.48 2.85 -11.02
CA LEU A 92 -1.44 2.00 -10.33
C LEU A 92 -2.51 2.85 -9.63
N ALA A 93 -2.07 3.82 -8.82
CA ALA A 93 -2.96 4.73 -8.12
C ALA A 93 -3.83 5.55 -9.09
N LYS A 94 -3.30 5.97 -10.24
CA LYS A 94 -4.03 6.72 -11.26
C LYS A 94 -5.15 5.90 -11.91
N HIS A 95 -4.92 4.62 -12.15
CA HIS A 95 -5.86 3.73 -12.85
C HIS A 95 -6.79 2.95 -11.92
N PHE A 96 -6.56 3.02 -10.61
CA PHE A 96 -7.48 2.45 -9.63
C PHE A 96 -8.62 3.43 -9.35
N GLU A 97 -9.85 2.94 -9.45
CA GLU A 97 -11.06 3.69 -9.08
C GLU A 97 -11.37 3.45 -7.61
N GLY A 98 -11.50 4.52 -6.84
CA GLY A 98 -11.76 4.46 -5.40
C GLY A 98 -10.67 5.13 -4.56
N PRO A 99 -10.85 5.14 -3.23
CA PRO A 99 -9.88 5.70 -2.31
C PRO A 99 -8.56 4.94 -2.38
N LYS A 100 -7.47 5.66 -2.21
CA LYS A 100 -6.12 5.12 -2.27
C LYS A 100 -5.21 5.78 -1.25
N MET A 101 -4.37 4.95 -0.65
CA MET A 101 -3.41 5.34 0.38
C MET A 101 -2.00 4.91 -0.02
N PHE A 102 -1.00 5.68 0.41
CA PHE A 102 0.41 5.32 0.34
C PHE A 102 0.98 5.30 1.74
N ILE A 103 1.61 4.19 2.11
CA ILE A 103 2.35 4.01 3.35
C ILE A 103 3.64 3.24 3.07
N ALA A 104 4.60 3.33 3.97
CA ALA A 104 5.92 2.75 3.77
C ALA A 104 6.47 2.08 5.03
N ALA A 105 7.32 1.09 4.84
CA ALA A 105 8.01 0.39 5.92
C ALA A 105 9.11 1.24 6.52
N ALA A 106 9.17 1.31 7.85
CA ALA A 106 10.36 1.77 8.56
C ALA A 106 11.50 0.75 8.40
N GLU A 107 12.74 1.21 8.54
CA GLU A 107 13.89 0.31 8.62
C GLU A 107 13.89 -0.40 9.98
N GLU A 108 14.11 -1.70 9.97
CA GLU A 108 14.00 -2.55 11.16
C GLU A 108 15.15 -2.37 12.14
N THR A 109 16.35 -2.01 11.64
CA THR A 109 17.52 -1.76 12.48
C THR A 109 18.39 -0.64 11.92
N GLN A 110 19.00 0.13 12.83
CA GLN A 110 20.03 1.10 12.46
C GLN A 110 21.40 0.45 12.29
N ASP A 111 21.60 -0.74 12.84
CA ASP A 111 22.91 -1.39 12.95
C ASP A 111 23.33 -2.11 11.67
N ASN A 112 22.41 -2.35 10.74
CA ASN A 112 22.69 -3.12 9.53
C ASN A 112 22.11 -2.49 8.26
N LEU A 113 22.39 -1.22 8.07
CA LEU A 113 21.93 -0.44 6.92
C LEU A 113 22.33 -1.03 5.55
N CYS A 114 23.34 -1.92 5.53
CA CYS A 114 23.83 -2.49 4.28
C CYS A 114 23.06 -3.75 3.81
N GLN A 115 22.41 -4.50 4.71
CA GLN A 115 21.80 -5.79 4.37
C GLN A 115 20.26 -5.79 4.38
N GLY A 116 19.64 -4.95 5.19
CA GLY A 116 18.18 -4.87 5.31
C GLY A 116 17.60 -3.54 4.85
N ARG A 117 18.42 -2.68 4.26
CA ARG A 117 18.00 -1.35 3.83
C ARG A 117 17.07 -1.40 2.64
N GLY A 118 15.92 -0.75 2.77
CA GLY A 118 14.94 -0.60 1.69
C GLY A 118 14.75 0.83 1.20
N ASP A 119 15.21 1.83 1.97
CA ASP A 119 15.03 3.26 1.67
C ASP A 119 13.57 3.67 1.39
N ALA A 120 12.60 2.99 2.02
CA ALA A 120 11.19 3.24 1.79
C ALA A 120 10.76 4.67 2.16
N TYR A 121 11.41 5.30 3.13
CA TYR A 121 11.20 6.72 3.45
C TYR A 121 11.54 7.62 2.27
N CYS A 122 12.69 7.42 1.63
CA CYS A 122 13.07 8.17 0.44
C CYS A 122 12.12 7.87 -0.73
N GLY A 123 11.70 6.61 -0.85
CA GLY A 123 10.67 6.19 -1.81
C GLY A 123 9.35 6.93 -1.60
N MET A 124 8.90 7.10 -0.35
CA MET A 124 7.67 7.83 -0.04
C MET A 124 7.75 9.31 -0.43
N LEU A 125 8.90 9.97 -0.21
CA LEU A 125 9.11 11.35 -0.68
C LEU A 125 9.00 11.43 -2.20
N ASN A 126 9.61 10.48 -2.90
CA ASN A 126 9.56 10.41 -4.36
C ASN A 126 8.15 10.10 -4.87
N ALA A 127 7.44 9.15 -4.27
CA ALA A 127 6.05 8.82 -4.59
C ALA A 127 5.14 10.04 -4.41
N SER A 128 5.25 10.74 -3.28
CA SER A 128 4.45 11.94 -2.98
C SER A 128 4.62 13.02 -4.05
N TYR A 129 5.86 13.30 -4.45
CA TYR A 129 6.16 14.25 -5.52
C TYR A 129 5.56 13.81 -6.87
N ASN A 130 5.70 12.54 -7.21
CA ASN A 130 5.21 12.00 -8.48
C ASN A 130 3.68 11.89 -8.55
N LEU A 131 2.99 11.63 -7.43
CA LEU A 131 1.54 11.71 -7.33
C LEU A 131 1.06 13.13 -7.66
N GLN A 132 1.72 14.15 -7.09
CA GLN A 132 1.40 15.54 -7.38
C GLN A 132 1.63 15.90 -8.86
N LEU A 133 2.77 15.51 -9.44
CA LEU A 133 3.06 15.75 -10.87
C LEU A 133 2.02 15.13 -11.79
N ARG A 134 1.46 13.98 -11.43
CA ARG A 134 0.45 13.26 -12.21
C ARG A 134 -0.98 13.68 -11.89
N ASN A 135 -1.15 14.63 -10.97
CA ASN A 135 -2.46 15.04 -10.45
C ASN A 135 -3.30 13.85 -9.95
N VAL A 136 -2.66 12.95 -9.23
CA VAL A 136 -3.30 11.80 -8.60
C VAL A 136 -3.54 12.11 -7.13
N LYS A 137 -4.80 12.11 -6.72
CA LYS A 137 -5.18 12.23 -5.31
C LYS A 137 -4.97 10.88 -4.62
N ALA A 138 -4.21 10.87 -3.56
CA ALA A 138 -4.05 9.73 -2.66
C ALA A 138 -3.91 10.26 -1.24
N TYR A 139 -4.37 9.49 -0.27
CA TYR A 139 -4.17 9.80 1.13
C TYR A 139 -2.75 9.38 1.53
N ILE A 140 -2.03 10.27 2.17
CA ILE A 140 -0.74 10.02 2.79
C ILE A 140 -0.90 10.42 4.26
N PRO A 141 -0.79 9.48 5.21
CA PRO A 141 -0.91 9.79 6.63
C PRO A 141 0.15 10.81 7.09
N GLU A 142 -0.10 11.48 8.20
CA GLU A 142 0.89 12.40 8.81
C GLU A 142 2.21 11.68 9.10
N TYR A 143 2.13 10.41 9.53
CA TYR A 143 3.27 9.52 9.74
C TYR A 143 3.19 8.34 8.77
N PRO A 144 3.60 8.52 7.50
CA PRO A 144 3.39 7.53 6.46
C PRO A 144 4.39 6.37 6.50
N VAL A 145 5.40 6.44 7.34
CA VAL A 145 6.46 5.43 7.49
C VAL A 145 6.43 4.88 8.90
N GLY A 146 6.23 3.57 9.03
CA GLY A 146 6.11 2.90 10.31
C GLY A 146 6.48 1.42 10.24
N ASP A 147 6.46 0.77 11.39
CA ASP A 147 6.55 -0.69 11.44
C ASP A 147 5.25 -1.34 10.96
N ALA A 148 5.18 -2.66 10.99
CA ALA A 148 4.01 -3.39 10.50
C ALA A 148 2.74 -3.08 11.31
N GLU A 149 2.86 -2.81 12.62
CA GLU A 149 1.73 -2.50 13.49
C GLU A 149 1.24 -1.07 13.28
N ASP A 150 2.15 -0.10 13.17
CA ASP A 150 1.84 1.30 12.85
C ASP A 150 1.14 1.40 11.49
N CYS A 151 1.68 0.69 10.49
CA CYS A 151 1.09 0.64 9.15
C CYS A 151 -0.30 -0.02 9.14
N ALA A 152 -0.50 -1.08 9.95
CA ALA A 152 -1.80 -1.73 10.08
C ALA A 152 -2.86 -0.80 10.67
N ASP A 153 -2.49 -0.01 11.67
CA ASP A 153 -3.40 0.97 12.28
C ASP A 153 -3.75 2.11 11.31
N CYS A 154 -2.81 2.52 10.44
CA CYS A 154 -3.07 3.51 9.39
C CYS A 154 -4.12 3.04 8.37
N LEU A 155 -4.27 1.72 8.12
CA LEU A 155 -5.23 1.21 7.13
C LEU A 155 -6.69 1.50 7.50
N LEU A 156 -7.01 1.70 8.78
CA LEU A 156 -8.36 2.08 9.20
C LEU A 156 -8.80 3.43 8.66
N TYR A 157 -7.86 4.37 8.52
CA TYR A 157 -8.17 5.71 7.98
C TYR A 157 -8.47 5.69 6.48
N THR A 158 -8.16 4.59 5.78
CA THR A 158 -8.52 4.44 4.36
C THR A 158 -10.04 4.30 4.20
N SER A 159 -10.72 3.71 5.17
CA SER A 159 -12.18 3.59 5.20
C SER A 159 -12.85 4.94 5.48
N ASP A 160 -12.28 5.75 6.37
CA ASP A 160 -12.82 7.07 6.71
C ASP A 160 -12.67 8.06 5.54
N ALA A 161 -11.54 7.97 4.80
CA ALA A 161 -11.33 8.77 3.59
C ALA A 161 -12.29 8.41 2.43
N ALA A 162 -12.91 7.22 2.46
CA ALA A 162 -13.93 6.82 1.49
C ALA A 162 -15.27 7.51 1.73
N ASP A 163 -15.55 7.97 2.95
CA ASP A 163 -16.80 8.65 3.32
C ASP A 163 -16.76 10.15 2.99
N GLU A 164 -15.58 10.73 2.72
CA GLU A 164 -15.39 12.15 2.40
C GLU A 164 -15.22 12.44 0.89
N ALA A 165 -15.22 11.42 0.03
CA ALA A 165 -15.02 11.53 -1.41
C ALA A 165 -16.33 11.40 -2.20
#